data_ee2106ee4b907f5818c119ca28108598
#
_entry.id   ee2106ee4b907f5818c119ca28108598
#
_cell.length_a   1.000
_cell.length_b   1.000
_cell.length_c   1.000
_cell.angle_alpha   90.00
_cell.angle_beta   90.00
_cell.angle_gamma   90.00
#
_symmetry.space_group_name_H-M   'P 1'
#
loop_
_entity.id
_entity.type
_entity.pdbx_description
1 polymer ?
#
loop_
_entity_poly.entity_id
_entity_poly.type
_entity_poly.pdbx_seq_one_letter_code
_entity_poly.pdbx_strand_id
1 'polypeptide(L)'
;LVHPESPESVVAQADVVGSTSQLLKAVVESDAPEFIVATDNGILHRMRQMAPNKVLIEAPTAGNSATCKSCAHCPWMAMNSLQGVLACLEQSTGEITVEEATRVKAKGCIDRMLDFVAQNPAAITKPAQGFVPNIGTA
;
A
#
# COMPACT_ATOMS: atom_id res chain seq x y z
N LEU A 1 5.46 12.29 -0.60
CA LEU A 1 4.27 11.45 -0.40
C LEU A 1 4.70 10.06 0.03
N VAL A 2 4.20 9.55 1.13
CA VAL A 2 4.71 8.29 1.71
C VAL A 2 3.56 7.37 2.13
N HIS A 3 3.69 6.08 1.81
CA HIS A 3 2.79 5.06 2.35
C HIS A 3 3.16 4.76 3.82
N PRO A 4 2.19 4.58 4.73
CA PRO A 4 2.45 4.42 6.17
C PRO A 4 3.27 3.18 6.54
N GLU A 5 3.40 2.21 5.64
CA GLU A 5 4.25 1.02 5.82
C GLU A 5 5.74 1.29 5.51
N SER A 6 6.09 2.51 5.08
CA SER A 6 7.48 2.91 4.88
C SER A 6 8.23 3.03 6.22
N PRO A 7 9.56 2.92 6.22
CA PRO A 7 10.36 3.11 7.43
C PRO A 7 10.03 4.43 8.15
N GLU A 8 10.02 4.41 9.48
CA GLU A 8 9.69 5.57 10.31
C GLU A 8 10.50 6.83 9.95
N SER A 9 11.80 6.65 9.63
CA SER A 9 12.66 7.75 9.19
C SER A 9 12.23 8.40 7.87
N VAL A 10 11.53 7.67 7.00
CA VAL A 10 10.97 8.17 5.75
C VAL A 10 9.62 8.84 6.02
N VAL A 11 8.78 8.20 6.84
CA VAL A 11 7.49 8.75 7.26
C VAL A 11 7.67 10.10 7.97
N ALA A 12 8.70 10.22 8.83
CA ALA A 12 8.99 11.45 9.57
C ALA A 12 9.38 12.65 8.68
N GLN A 13 9.80 12.41 7.43
CA GLN A 13 10.18 13.45 6.48
C GLN A 13 9.06 13.76 5.46
N ALA A 14 7.92 13.09 5.56
CA ALA A 14 6.86 13.19 4.58
C ALA A 14 5.93 14.38 4.83
N ASP A 15 5.56 15.08 3.77
CA ASP A 15 4.50 16.10 3.82
C ASP A 15 3.11 15.46 3.88
N VAL A 16 2.94 14.31 3.23
CA VAL A 16 1.68 13.54 3.24
C VAL A 16 1.97 12.06 3.45
N VAL A 17 1.34 11.50 4.47
CA VAL A 17 1.35 10.06 4.75
C VAL A 17 -0.06 9.53 4.61
N GLY A 18 -0.26 8.48 3.81
CA GLY A 18 -1.59 7.95 3.61
C GLY A 18 -1.66 6.72 2.73
N SER A 19 -2.88 6.19 2.63
CA SER A 19 -3.20 5.10 1.72
C SER A 19 -3.00 5.53 0.26
N THR A 20 -2.92 4.57 -0.64
CA THR A 20 -2.82 4.79 -2.09
C THR A 20 -3.82 5.81 -2.61
N SER A 21 -5.09 5.72 -2.17
CA SER A 21 -6.14 6.66 -2.58
C SER A 21 -5.91 8.08 -2.05
N GLN A 22 -5.40 8.20 -0.81
CA GLN A 22 -5.06 9.49 -0.22
C GLN A 22 -3.87 10.14 -0.91
N LEU A 23 -2.86 9.36 -1.29
CA LEU A 23 -1.71 9.85 -2.04
C LEU A 23 -2.10 10.30 -3.46
N LEU A 24 -2.99 9.55 -4.15
CA LEU A 24 -3.56 9.97 -5.43
C LEU A 24 -4.29 11.32 -5.30
N LYS A 25 -5.13 11.45 -4.28
CA LYS A 25 -5.87 12.68 -4.00
C LYS A 25 -4.90 13.85 -3.75
N ALA A 26 -3.88 13.65 -2.93
CA ALA A 26 -2.88 14.67 -2.61
C ALA A 26 -2.13 15.16 -3.85
N VAL A 27 -1.78 14.27 -4.79
CA VAL A 27 -1.15 14.67 -6.06
C VAL A 27 -2.07 15.58 -6.89
N VAL A 28 -3.37 15.27 -6.93
CA VAL A 28 -4.34 16.03 -7.73
C VAL A 28 -4.65 17.40 -7.10
N GLU A 29 -4.85 17.44 -5.78
CA GLU A 29 -5.33 18.62 -5.06
C GLU A 29 -4.23 19.61 -4.66
N SER A 30 -2.98 19.17 -4.56
CA SER A 30 -1.86 20.04 -4.18
C SER A 30 -1.43 20.93 -5.34
N ASP A 31 -1.02 22.14 -5.04
CA ASP A 31 -0.43 23.07 -6.02
C ASP A 31 1.05 22.79 -6.33
N ALA A 32 1.69 21.88 -5.60
CA ALA A 32 3.10 21.55 -5.82
C ALA A 32 3.30 20.95 -7.24
N PRO A 33 4.33 21.39 -7.97
CA PRO A 33 4.62 20.90 -9.31
C PRO A 33 5.35 19.55 -9.31
N GLU A 34 5.99 19.18 -8.21
CA GLU A 34 6.85 18.01 -8.10
C GLU A 34 6.57 17.22 -6.81
N PHE A 35 6.65 15.89 -6.89
CA PHE A 35 6.48 15.00 -5.74
C PHE A 35 7.52 13.89 -5.75
N ILE A 36 8.14 13.65 -4.60
CA ILE A 36 8.85 12.40 -4.31
C ILE A 36 7.83 11.43 -3.73
N VAL A 37 7.72 10.25 -4.33
CA VAL A 37 6.69 9.26 -4.00
C VAL A 37 7.34 7.98 -3.47
N ALA A 38 7.14 7.71 -2.19
CA ALA A 38 7.62 6.52 -1.49
C ALA A 38 6.45 5.55 -1.22
N THR A 39 6.06 4.84 -2.25
CA THR A 39 5.08 3.74 -2.24
C THR A 39 5.38 2.81 -3.42
N ASP A 40 4.64 1.71 -3.56
CA ASP A 40 4.82 0.81 -4.70
C ASP A 40 4.67 1.58 -6.02
N ASN A 41 5.61 1.38 -6.93
CA ASN A 41 5.73 2.16 -8.17
C ASN A 41 4.56 1.95 -9.16
N GLY A 42 3.78 0.90 -9.00
CA GLY A 42 2.61 0.63 -9.84
C GLY A 42 1.59 1.77 -9.82
N ILE A 43 1.51 2.52 -8.71
CA ILE A 43 0.59 3.66 -8.61
C ILE A 43 1.03 4.88 -9.43
N LEU A 44 2.32 5.03 -9.72
CA LEU A 44 2.85 6.17 -10.46
C LEU A 44 2.21 6.31 -11.84
N HIS A 45 1.89 5.19 -12.49
CA HIS A 45 1.17 5.22 -13.76
C HIS A 45 -0.18 5.94 -13.61
N ARG A 46 -0.95 5.58 -12.58
CA ARG A 46 -2.25 6.22 -12.31
C ARG A 46 -2.10 7.67 -11.91
N MET A 47 -1.11 8.00 -11.10
CA MET A 47 -0.80 9.40 -10.73
C MET A 47 -0.49 10.24 -11.96
N ARG A 48 0.33 9.75 -12.90
CA ARG A 48 0.65 10.45 -14.16
C ARG A 48 -0.59 10.67 -15.03
N GLN A 49 -1.50 9.70 -15.07
CA GLN A 49 -2.77 9.87 -15.79
C GLN A 49 -3.66 10.96 -15.18
N MET A 50 -3.71 11.05 -13.85
CA MET A 50 -4.58 12.00 -13.14
C MET A 50 -3.98 13.40 -13.04
N ALA A 51 -2.64 13.52 -13.03
CA ALA A 51 -1.91 14.77 -12.90
C ALA A 51 -0.75 14.83 -13.93
N PRO A 52 -1.04 14.91 -15.24
CA PRO A 52 -0.05 14.81 -16.31
C PRO A 52 0.97 15.94 -16.33
N ASN A 53 0.64 17.06 -15.70
CA ASN A 53 1.50 18.26 -15.65
C ASN A 53 2.46 18.26 -14.43
N LYS A 54 2.44 17.20 -13.61
CA LYS A 54 3.25 17.14 -12.39
C LYS A 54 4.41 16.16 -12.55
N VAL A 55 5.54 16.52 -11.97
CA VAL A 55 6.72 15.67 -11.95
C VAL A 55 6.61 14.69 -10.79
N LEU A 56 6.65 13.40 -11.09
CA LEU A 56 6.58 12.33 -10.10
C LEU A 56 7.91 11.59 -10.07
N ILE A 57 8.62 11.71 -8.97
CA ILE A 57 9.93 11.12 -8.73
C ILE A 57 9.75 9.93 -7.80
N GLU A 58 10.16 8.76 -8.24
CA GLU A 58 10.18 7.58 -7.39
C GLU A 58 11.25 7.71 -6.32
N ALA A 59 10.88 7.46 -5.05
CA ALA A 59 11.86 7.46 -3.98
C ALA A 59 12.88 6.33 -4.17
N PRO A 60 14.17 6.58 -3.95
CA PRO A 60 15.20 5.56 -4.12
C PRO A 60 14.98 4.39 -3.17
N THR A 61 15.13 3.17 -3.68
CA THR A 61 15.03 1.94 -2.89
C THR A 61 16.36 1.63 -2.23
N ALA A 62 16.33 1.16 -0.98
CA ALA A 62 17.52 0.75 -0.24
C ALA A 62 18.03 -0.64 -0.67
N GLY A 63 18.30 -0.86 -1.97
CA GLY A 63 18.89 -2.08 -2.52
C GLY A 63 17.90 -3.12 -3.04
N ASN A 64 18.44 -4.16 -3.69
CA ASN A 64 17.71 -5.24 -4.38
C ASN A 64 17.30 -6.41 -3.45
N SER A 65 17.19 -6.21 -2.14
CA SER A 65 16.84 -7.31 -1.25
C SER A 65 15.32 -7.54 -1.20
N ALA A 66 14.93 -8.82 -1.13
CA ALA A 66 13.53 -9.25 -1.00
C ALA A 66 12.89 -8.85 0.35
N THR A 67 13.60 -8.16 1.22
CA THR A 67 13.05 -7.61 2.45
C THR A 67 12.40 -6.26 2.16
N CYS A 68 11.17 -6.08 2.61
CA CYS A 68 10.40 -4.83 2.49
C CYS A 68 11.06 -3.67 3.27
N LYS A 69 12.19 -3.17 2.78
CA LYS A 69 12.88 -2.00 3.36
C LYS A 69 12.48 -0.68 2.72
N SER A 70 11.76 -0.74 1.61
CA SER A 70 11.15 0.43 0.98
C SER A 70 9.88 0.00 0.26
N CYS A 71 8.81 0.73 0.40
CA CYS A 71 7.54 0.42 -0.28
C CYS A 71 7.52 0.81 -1.76
N ALA A 72 8.65 1.17 -2.36
CA ALA A 72 8.72 1.57 -3.76
C ALA A 72 8.57 0.39 -4.74
N HIS A 73 8.91 -0.83 -4.31
CA HIS A 73 8.74 -2.04 -5.12
C HIS A 73 8.50 -3.24 -4.21
N CYS A 74 7.31 -3.80 -4.27
CA CYS A 74 6.99 -5.01 -3.54
C CYS A 74 7.29 -6.25 -4.39
N PRO A 75 8.31 -7.06 -4.06
CA PRO A 75 8.67 -8.23 -4.84
C PRO A 75 7.54 -9.28 -4.87
N TRP A 76 6.73 -9.34 -3.82
CA TRP A 76 5.58 -10.25 -3.74
C TRP A 76 4.46 -9.85 -4.70
N MET A 77 4.18 -8.55 -4.84
CA MET A 77 3.21 -8.07 -5.83
C MET A 77 3.76 -8.22 -7.25
N ALA A 78 5.06 -8.05 -7.46
CA ALA A 78 5.71 -8.22 -8.75
C ALA A 78 5.70 -9.67 -9.26
N MET A 79 5.43 -10.66 -8.41
CA MET A 79 5.21 -12.06 -8.83
C MET A 79 3.92 -12.24 -9.62
N ASN A 80 2.95 -11.33 -9.47
CA ASN A 80 1.71 -11.37 -10.22
C ASN A 80 1.94 -10.74 -11.60
N SER A 81 1.82 -11.55 -12.64
CA SER A 81 1.93 -11.12 -14.04
C SER A 81 0.58 -11.17 -14.74
N LEU A 82 0.43 -10.39 -15.81
CA LEU A 82 -0.76 -10.42 -16.63
C LEU A 82 -0.97 -11.82 -17.25
N GLN A 83 0.11 -12.47 -17.65
CA GLN A 83 0.09 -13.85 -18.15
C GLN A 83 -0.37 -14.85 -17.08
N GLY A 84 0.08 -14.65 -15.82
CA GLY A 84 -0.36 -15.46 -14.68
C GLY A 84 -1.87 -15.30 -14.44
N VAL A 85 -2.39 -14.09 -14.48
CA VAL A 85 -3.85 -13.84 -14.37
C VAL A 85 -4.60 -14.51 -15.50
N LEU A 86 -4.14 -14.40 -16.74
CA LEU A 86 -4.76 -15.08 -17.89
C LEU A 86 -4.77 -16.59 -17.71
N ALA A 87 -3.65 -17.19 -17.32
CA ALA A 87 -3.56 -18.63 -17.07
C ALA A 87 -4.51 -19.09 -15.94
N CYS A 88 -4.65 -18.30 -14.88
CA CYS A 88 -5.63 -18.58 -13.83
C CYS A 88 -7.06 -18.61 -14.36
N LEU A 89 -7.41 -17.67 -15.24
CA LEU A 89 -8.76 -17.59 -15.80
C LEU A 89 -9.06 -18.69 -16.83
N GLU A 90 -8.10 -19.03 -17.68
CA GLU A 90 -8.27 -20.01 -18.76
C GLU A 90 -8.10 -21.47 -18.31
N GLN A 91 -7.18 -21.70 -17.37
CA GLN A 91 -6.72 -23.05 -17.02
C GLN A 91 -6.96 -23.40 -15.54
N SER A 92 -7.53 -22.49 -14.76
CA SER A 92 -7.71 -22.64 -13.31
C SER A 92 -6.41 -22.99 -12.57
N THR A 93 -5.29 -22.42 -13.02
CA THR A 93 -3.98 -22.58 -12.37
C THR A 93 -3.79 -21.57 -11.23
N GLY A 94 -2.78 -21.78 -10.40
CA GLY A 94 -2.44 -20.85 -9.32
C GLY A 94 -3.36 -20.94 -8.10
N GLU A 95 -4.11 -22.02 -7.95
CA GLU A 95 -4.90 -22.26 -6.74
C GLU A 95 -4.00 -22.26 -5.50
N ILE A 96 -4.40 -21.52 -4.49
CA ILE A 96 -3.72 -21.48 -3.19
C ILE A 96 -4.62 -22.13 -2.16
N THR A 97 -4.08 -23.12 -1.45
CA THR A 97 -4.76 -23.78 -0.35
C THR A 97 -4.14 -23.35 0.99
N VAL A 98 -4.97 -23.13 1.97
CA VAL A 98 -4.55 -22.83 3.35
C VAL A 98 -5.03 -23.98 4.24
N GLU A 99 -4.15 -24.44 5.11
CA GLU A 99 -4.49 -25.49 6.09
C GLU A 99 -5.72 -25.04 6.90
N GLU A 100 -6.69 -25.96 7.07
CA GLU A 100 -8.04 -25.64 7.58
C GLU A 100 -8.02 -25.02 8.98
N ALA A 101 -7.17 -25.50 9.88
CA ALA A 101 -7.06 -24.94 11.22
C ALA A 101 -6.55 -23.48 11.21
N THR A 102 -5.63 -23.19 10.31
CA THR A 102 -5.10 -21.82 10.07
C THR A 102 -6.18 -20.94 9.44
N ARG A 103 -6.89 -21.45 8.44
CA ARG A 103 -7.98 -20.73 7.76
C ARG A 103 -9.08 -20.31 8.75
N VAL A 104 -9.52 -21.22 9.60
CA VAL A 104 -10.56 -20.94 10.62
C VAL A 104 -10.11 -19.86 11.61
N LYS A 105 -8.87 -19.95 12.09
CA LYS A 105 -8.31 -18.94 13.01
C LYS A 105 -8.18 -17.58 12.34
N ALA A 106 -7.64 -17.54 11.12
CA ALA A 106 -7.50 -16.31 10.34
C ALA A 106 -8.87 -15.65 10.06
N LYS A 107 -9.86 -16.46 9.64
CA LYS A 107 -11.23 -15.96 9.45
C LYS A 107 -11.79 -15.32 10.72
N GLY A 108 -11.62 -15.94 11.88
CA GLY A 108 -12.08 -15.36 13.14
C GLY A 108 -11.39 -14.03 13.49
N CYS A 109 -10.15 -13.80 13.08
CA CYS A 109 -9.47 -12.51 13.23
C CYS A 109 -10.08 -11.45 12.30
N ILE A 110 -10.33 -11.83 11.04
CA ILE A 110 -10.95 -10.94 10.03
C ILE A 110 -12.38 -10.58 10.45
N ASP A 111 -13.18 -11.54 10.87
CA ASP A 111 -14.55 -11.31 11.32
C ASP A 111 -14.59 -10.29 12.47
N ARG A 112 -13.73 -10.46 13.48
CA ARG A 112 -13.64 -9.48 14.60
C ARG A 112 -13.24 -8.09 14.13
N MET A 113 -12.33 -7.99 13.16
CA MET A 113 -11.94 -6.70 12.59
C MET A 113 -13.12 -6.06 11.85
N LEU A 114 -13.84 -6.82 11.04
CA LEU A 114 -15.02 -6.32 10.32
C LEU A 114 -16.14 -5.91 11.25
N ASP A 115 -16.41 -6.67 12.31
CA ASP A 115 -17.39 -6.35 13.33
C ASP A 115 -17.02 -5.06 14.08
N PHE A 116 -15.75 -4.90 14.44
CA PHE A 116 -15.25 -3.68 15.06
C PHE A 116 -15.45 -2.46 14.15
N VAL A 117 -15.12 -2.61 12.88
CA VAL A 117 -15.30 -1.56 11.85
C VAL A 117 -16.78 -1.18 11.73
N ALA A 118 -17.66 -2.18 11.64
CA ALA A 118 -19.11 -1.96 11.51
C ALA A 118 -19.72 -1.26 12.75
N GLN A 119 -19.22 -1.59 13.93
CA GLN A 119 -19.70 -0.99 15.21
C GLN A 119 -19.09 0.39 15.49
N ASN A 120 -17.96 0.74 14.86
CA ASN A 120 -17.23 1.98 15.09
C ASN A 120 -16.94 2.78 13.81
N PRO A 121 -17.96 3.12 13.01
CA PRO A 121 -17.73 3.79 11.72
C PRO A 121 -17.00 5.13 11.86
N ALA A 122 -17.17 5.84 12.98
CA ALA A 122 -16.51 7.11 13.25
C ALA A 122 -15.00 6.96 13.56
N ALA A 123 -14.54 5.79 14.01
CA ALA A 123 -13.13 5.54 14.29
C ALA A 123 -12.29 5.42 13.02
N ILE A 124 -12.92 5.11 11.89
CA ILE A 124 -12.25 4.90 10.60
C ILE A 124 -12.15 6.20 9.80
N THR A 125 -13.08 7.12 10.00
CA THR A 125 -13.17 8.38 9.26
C THR A 125 -12.28 9.49 9.84
N LYS A 126 -11.77 9.34 11.05
CA LYS A 126 -10.83 10.28 11.67
C LYS A 126 -9.50 9.56 11.89
N PRO A 127 -8.43 9.90 11.18
CA PRO A 127 -7.10 9.51 11.62
C PRO A 127 -6.95 10.00 13.05
N ALA A 128 -6.60 9.12 13.98
CA ALA A 128 -6.31 9.50 15.36
C ALA A 128 -5.22 10.57 15.31
N GLN A 129 -5.49 11.76 15.86
CA GLN A 129 -4.46 12.79 16.00
C GLN A 129 -3.33 12.17 16.85
N GLY A 130 -2.13 12.11 16.26
CA GLY A 130 -0.96 11.50 16.89
C GLY A 130 -0.80 10.00 16.69
N PHE A 131 -1.60 9.36 15.82
CA PHE A 131 -1.33 7.99 15.41
C PHE A 131 -0.11 7.95 14.50
N VAL A 132 1.03 7.67 15.07
CA VAL A 132 2.21 7.17 14.35
C VAL A 132 2.02 5.66 14.26
N PRO A 133 1.83 5.07 13.07
CA PRO A 133 1.76 3.62 12.96
C PRO A 133 3.06 3.05 13.54
N ASN A 134 2.96 2.32 14.63
CA ASN A 134 4.10 1.55 15.13
C ASN A 134 4.29 0.37 14.19
N ILE A 135 4.94 0.62 13.07
CA ILE A 135 5.38 -0.42 12.16
C ILE A 135 6.59 -1.02 12.84
N GLY A 136 6.36 -2.20 13.40
CA GLY A 136 7.34 -2.93 14.19
C GLY A 136 8.74 -2.86 13.58
N THR A 137 9.70 -2.63 14.43
CA THR A 137 11.12 -2.80 14.10
C THR A 137 11.33 -4.22 13.60
N ALA A 138 11.57 -4.37 12.29
CA ALA A 138 12.09 -5.60 11.71
C ALA A 138 13.57 -5.76 12.06
#